data_f57ce3546675491bd7aa03353984cb05
#
_entry.id   f57ce3546675491bd7aa03353984cb05
#
_cell.length_a   1.000
_cell.length_b   1.000
_cell.length_c   1.000
_cell.angle_alpha   90.00
_cell.angle_beta   90.00
_cell.angle_gamma   90.00
#
_symmetry.space_group_name_H-M   'P 1'
#
loop_
_entity.id
_entity.type
_entity.pdbx_description
1 polymer ?
#
loop_
_entity_poly.entity_id
_entity_poly.type
_entity_poly.pdbx_seq_one_letter_code
_entity_poly.pdbx_strand_id
1 'polypeptide(L)'
;MKDHEPATAAIRRNVLLKAPIQIVWAHLTEAEKLGLWFHPAERALKTGEDYALIGADGTPACWGRVTAMEPPRRLAYSFTVKPMNGAMSEVEWILTPFAGGTRLELIHTGLPEGDAAADLLFAMDAGWDEHIGRLRALAV
;
A
#
# COMPACT_ATOMS: atom_id res chain seq x y z
N MET A 1 17.77 -25.29 12.16
CA MET A 1 17.18 -24.95 11.67
C MET A 1 16.21 -24.23 11.92
N LYS A 2 15.95 -23.62 11.73
CA LYS A 2 15.11 -22.89 11.98
C LYS A 2 13.91 -22.96 11.72
N ASP A 3 13.53 -22.64 11.76
CA ASP A 3 12.64 -22.58 11.82
C ASP A 3 11.46 -22.79 11.48
N HIS A 4 11.05 -22.68 11.70
CA HIS A 4 9.70 -23.18 11.58
C HIS A 4 8.69 -22.11 11.22
N GLU A 5 9.13 -20.90 11.06
CA GLU A 5 8.29 -19.81 10.58
C GLU A 5 8.10 -19.95 9.08
N PRO A 6 6.89 -19.70 8.57
CA PRO A 6 6.70 -19.68 7.13
C PRO A 6 7.61 -18.65 6.49
N ALA A 7 8.16 -18.97 5.35
CA ALA A 7 8.93 -18.01 4.58
C ALA A 7 8.02 -16.88 4.13
N THR A 8 8.51 -15.66 4.19
CA THR A 8 7.78 -14.49 3.74
C THR A 8 8.63 -13.67 2.78
N ALA A 9 7.98 -12.93 1.92
CA ALA A 9 8.62 -12.09 0.93
C ALA A 9 8.30 -10.62 1.21
N ALA A 10 9.15 -9.74 0.71
CA ALA A 10 8.97 -8.30 0.82
C ALA A 10 9.04 -7.66 -0.57
N ILE A 11 8.23 -6.64 -0.77
CA ILE A 11 8.27 -5.80 -1.97
C ILE A 11 8.64 -4.40 -1.52
N ARG A 12 9.61 -3.79 -2.18
CA ARG A 12 10.07 -2.44 -1.84
C ARG A 12 10.11 -1.60 -3.09
N ARG A 13 9.68 -0.33 -2.95
CA ARG A 13 9.76 0.64 -4.04
C ARG A 13 10.23 1.97 -3.47
N ASN A 14 10.92 2.74 -4.30
CA ASN A 14 11.43 4.05 -3.92
C ASN A 14 11.29 4.93 -5.16
N VAL A 15 10.41 5.93 -5.09
CA VAL A 15 10.10 6.76 -6.26
C VAL A 15 10.12 8.23 -5.87
N LEU A 16 10.39 9.09 -6.85
CA LEU A 16 10.35 10.52 -6.67
C LEU A 16 9.10 11.07 -7.35
N LEU A 17 8.34 11.86 -6.59
CA LEU A 17 7.11 12.49 -7.05
C LEU A 17 7.30 13.99 -7.06
N LYS A 18 6.77 14.66 -8.08
CA LYS A 18 6.95 16.11 -8.22
C LYS A 18 6.02 16.92 -7.32
N ALA A 19 5.10 16.28 -6.64
CA ALA A 19 4.13 16.96 -5.77
C ALA A 19 4.69 17.22 -4.38
N PRO A 20 4.22 18.28 -3.70
CA PRO A 20 4.57 18.52 -2.29
C PRO A 20 4.08 17.40 -1.40
N ILE A 21 4.71 17.24 -0.25
CA ILE A 21 4.45 16.11 0.66
C ILE A 21 3.00 16.06 1.12
N GLN A 22 2.34 17.21 1.34
CA GLN A 22 0.93 17.23 1.75
C GLN A 22 0.00 16.70 0.67
N ILE A 23 0.33 16.96 -0.59
CA ILE A 23 -0.46 16.45 -1.72
C ILE A 23 -0.31 14.93 -1.82
N VAL A 24 0.91 14.43 -1.68
CA VAL A 24 1.14 12.97 -1.70
C VAL A 24 0.42 12.31 -0.54
N TRP A 25 0.52 12.89 0.65
CA TRP A 25 -0.16 12.37 1.84
C TRP A 25 -1.67 12.26 1.62
N ALA A 26 -2.27 13.29 1.02
CA ALA A 26 -3.71 13.29 0.74
C ALA A 26 -4.09 12.12 -0.19
N HIS A 27 -3.26 11.82 -1.18
CA HIS A 27 -3.53 10.72 -2.11
C HIS A 27 -3.41 9.35 -1.43
N LEU A 28 -2.66 9.26 -0.32
CA LEU A 28 -2.52 8.00 0.42
C LEU A 28 -3.61 7.79 1.47
N THR A 29 -4.35 8.84 1.86
CA THR A 29 -5.22 8.77 3.03
C THR A 29 -6.67 9.17 2.78
N GLU A 30 -6.94 9.99 1.78
CA GLU A 30 -8.31 10.46 1.53
C GLU A 30 -9.05 9.47 0.63
N ALA A 31 -10.32 9.21 0.98
CA ALA A 31 -11.10 8.14 0.36
C ALA A 31 -11.16 8.25 -1.16
N GLU A 32 -11.48 9.44 -1.68
CA GLU A 32 -11.63 9.61 -3.13
C GLU A 32 -10.29 9.65 -3.83
N LYS A 33 -9.28 10.22 -3.20
CA LYS A 33 -7.96 10.32 -3.82
C LYS A 33 -7.29 8.96 -3.94
N LEU A 34 -7.54 8.06 -3.00
CA LEU A 34 -7.10 6.67 -3.12
C LEU A 34 -7.67 6.02 -4.39
N GLY A 35 -8.86 6.39 -4.78
CA GLY A 35 -9.49 5.86 -5.98
C GLY A 35 -8.88 6.33 -7.29
N LEU A 36 -8.08 7.39 -7.26
CA LEU A 36 -7.48 7.93 -8.47
C LEU A 36 -6.28 7.11 -8.95
N TRP A 37 -5.63 6.39 -8.05
CA TRP A 37 -4.42 5.64 -8.40
C TRP A 37 -4.44 4.19 -7.90
N PHE A 38 -5.25 3.90 -6.92
CA PHE A 38 -5.33 2.59 -6.28
C PHE A 38 -6.79 2.11 -6.33
N HIS A 39 -7.48 2.13 -5.20
CA HIS A 39 -8.92 1.84 -5.11
C HIS A 39 -9.53 2.81 -4.11
N PRO A 40 -10.77 3.27 -4.33
CA PRO A 40 -11.41 4.18 -3.39
C PRO A 40 -11.69 3.50 -2.06
N ALA A 41 -11.55 4.25 -0.98
CA ALA A 41 -11.92 3.78 0.34
C ALA A 41 -13.33 4.23 0.66
N GLU A 42 -13.97 3.56 1.63
CA GLU A 42 -15.30 3.96 2.09
C GLU A 42 -15.24 5.29 2.85
N ARG A 43 -14.13 5.55 3.52
CA ARG A 43 -13.87 6.79 4.23
C ARG A 43 -12.36 6.98 4.36
N ALA A 44 -11.95 8.18 4.78
CA ALA A 44 -10.54 8.47 4.96
C ALA A 44 -9.93 7.51 5.97
N LEU A 45 -8.66 7.16 5.77
CA LEU A 45 -7.95 6.28 6.69
C LEU A 45 -7.71 6.97 8.02
N LYS A 46 -7.89 6.24 9.13
CA LYS A 46 -7.65 6.76 10.47
C LYS A 46 -6.95 5.71 11.32
N THR A 47 -6.00 6.15 12.13
CA THR A 47 -5.24 5.26 13.02
C THR A 47 -6.20 4.47 13.91
N GLY A 48 -5.94 3.17 14.01
CA GLY A 48 -6.71 2.29 14.88
C GLY A 48 -8.02 1.81 14.29
N GLU A 49 -8.36 2.22 13.07
CA GLU A 49 -9.61 1.81 12.43
C GLU A 49 -9.36 0.82 11.31
N ASP A 50 -10.33 -0.05 11.11
CA ASP A 50 -10.34 -0.93 9.95
C ASP A 50 -10.61 -0.12 8.70
N TYR A 51 -10.05 -0.57 7.58
CA TYR A 51 -10.29 0.06 6.29
C TYR A 51 -10.60 -1.00 5.25
N ALA A 52 -11.28 -0.60 4.20
CA ALA A 52 -11.50 -1.43 3.02
C ALA A 52 -11.40 -0.54 1.79
N LEU A 53 -10.67 -0.99 0.79
CA LEU A 53 -10.61 -0.31 -0.51
C LEU A 53 -11.46 -1.12 -1.48
N ILE A 54 -12.33 -0.42 -2.18
CA ILE A 54 -13.41 -1.06 -2.94
C ILE A 54 -13.02 -1.21 -4.40
N GLY A 55 -13.13 -2.42 -4.91
CA GLY A 55 -12.81 -2.72 -6.30
C GLY A 55 -13.92 -2.33 -7.26
N ALA A 56 -13.65 -2.51 -8.55
CA ALA A 56 -14.59 -2.12 -9.61
C ALA A 56 -15.93 -2.85 -9.53
N ASP A 57 -15.95 -4.04 -8.93
CA ASP A 57 -17.19 -4.82 -8.78
C ASP A 57 -17.98 -4.44 -7.53
N GLY A 58 -17.53 -3.44 -6.77
CA GLY A 58 -18.21 -3.00 -5.56
C GLY A 58 -17.88 -3.79 -4.31
N THR A 59 -17.02 -4.82 -4.41
CA THR A 59 -16.56 -5.58 -3.24
C THR A 59 -15.16 -5.15 -2.85
N PRO A 60 -14.73 -5.41 -1.59
CA PRO A 60 -13.39 -5.02 -1.18
C PRO A 60 -12.31 -5.69 -2.01
N ALA A 61 -11.41 -4.89 -2.57
CA ALA A 61 -10.25 -5.38 -3.29
C ALA A 61 -9.13 -5.71 -2.31
N CYS A 62 -9.01 -4.92 -1.25
CA CYS A 62 -8.06 -5.16 -0.17
C CYS A 62 -8.59 -4.51 1.11
N TRP A 63 -8.12 -4.99 2.25
CA TRP A 63 -8.59 -4.48 3.54
C TRP A 63 -7.57 -4.77 4.63
N GLY A 64 -7.79 -4.18 5.80
CA GLY A 64 -6.95 -4.36 6.98
C GLY A 64 -7.26 -3.32 8.04
N ARG A 65 -6.24 -2.95 8.79
CA ARG A 65 -6.35 -1.99 9.88
C ARG A 65 -5.19 -1.01 9.83
N VAL A 66 -5.49 0.27 10.00
CA VAL A 66 -4.46 1.31 10.05
C VAL A 66 -3.75 1.21 11.39
N THR A 67 -2.46 0.91 11.37
CA THR A 67 -1.68 0.70 12.59
C THR A 67 -0.86 1.91 13.01
N ALA A 68 -0.54 2.82 12.08
CA ALA A 68 0.20 4.03 12.42
C ALA A 68 -0.07 5.13 11.40
N MET A 69 -0.20 6.36 11.86
CA MET A 69 -0.26 7.54 11.00
C MET A 69 0.54 8.65 11.66
N GLU A 70 1.58 9.10 10.98
CA GLU A 70 2.42 10.23 11.40
C GLU A 70 2.43 11.24 10.26
N PRO A 71 1.36 12.04 10.14
CA PRO A 71 1.22 12.94 8.99
C PRO A 71 2.33 13.99 8.96
N PRO A 72 2.86 14.29 7.81
CA PRO A 72 2.62 13.67 6.51
C PRO A 72 3.74 12.70 6.11
N ARG A 73 4.38 12.04 7.08
CA ARG A 73 5.64 11.33 6.86
C ARG A 73 5.54 9.83 6.87
N ARG A 74 4.57 9.25 7.57
CA ARG A 74 4.51 7.79 7.70
C ARG A 74 3.08 7.30 7.83
N LEU A 75 2.77 6.26 7.08
CA LEU A 75 1.47 5.57 7.13
C LEU A 75 1.75 4.07 7.12
N ALA A 76 1.14 3.34 8.04
CA ALA A 76 1.30 1.88 8.08
C ALA A 76 -0.04 1.23 8.32
N TYR A 77 -0.26 0.09 7.67
CA TYR A 77 -1.50 -0.68 7.87
C TYR A 77 -1.24 -2.15 7.54
N SER A 78 -2.03 -3.03 8.18
CA SER A 78 -2.08 -4.41 7.76
C SER A 78 -2.86 -4.48 6.45
N PHE A 79 -2.61 -5.51 5.65
CA PHE A 79 -3.10 -5.55 4.28
C PHE A 79 -3.33 -6.99 3.86
N THR A 80 -4.49 -7.25 3.29
CA THR A 80 -4.77 -8.54 2.70
C THR A 80 -5.65 -8.38 1.46
N VAL A 81 -5.63 -9.40 0.63
CA VAL A 81 -6.49 -9.54 -0.54
C VAL A 81 -7.10 -10.94 -0.49
N LYS A 82 -8.17 -11.15 -1.23
CA LYS A 82 -8.91 -12.39 -1.19
C LYS A 82 -8.02 -13.64 -1.38
N PRO A 83 -7.09 -13.67 -2.34
CA PRO A 83 -6.26 -14.86 -2.52
C PRO A 83 -5.36 -15.21 -1.34
N MET A 84 -5.20 -14.33 -0.36
CA MET A 84 -4.37 -14.60 0.81
C MET A 84 -5.12 -15.40 1.89
N ASN A 85 -6.41 -15.64 1.70
CA ASN A 85 -7.22 -16.48 2.57
C ASN A 85 -7.15 -16.08 4.03
N GLY A 86 -7.17 -14.78 4.31
CA GLY A 86 -7.16 -14.26 5.67
C GLY A 86 -5.77 -14.00 6.25
N ALA A 87 -4.70 -14.42 5.57
CA ALA A 87 -3.36 -14.07 6.02
C ALA A 87 -3.13 -12.59 5.83
N MET A 88 -2.52 -11.95 6.82
CA MET A 88 -2.26 -10.51 6.77
C MET A 88 -0.80 -10.23 6.46
N SER A 89 -0.58 -9.20 5.65
CA SER A 89 0.75 -8.64 5.42
C SER A 89 0.77 -7.23 6.00
N GLU A 90 1.90 -6.54 5.86
CA GLU A 90 2.08 -5.18 6.39
C GLU A 90 2.56 -4.27 5.28
N VAL A 91 1.92 -3.11 5.17
CA VAL A 91 2.32 -2.07 4.20
C VAL A 91 2.74 -0.83 4.98
N GLU A 92 3.88 -0.27 4.60
CA GLU A 92 4.37 0.96 5.18
C GLU A 92 4.75 1.93 4.06
N TRP A 93 4.30 3.17 4.20
CA TRP A 93 4.65 4.27 3.31
C TRP A 93 5.47 5.29 4.08
N ILE A 94 6.62 5.68 3.54
CA ILE A 94 7.48 6.69 4.15
C ILE A 94 7.66 7.82 3.15
N LEU A 95 7.37 9.04 3.58
CA LEU A 95 7.43 10.24 2.73
C LEU A 95 8.52 11.16 3.25
N THR A 96 9.43 11.55 2.37
CA THR A 96 10.52 12.45 2.71
C THR A 96 10.51 13.61 1.73
N PRO A 97 10.36 14.87 2.20
CA PRO A 97 10.37 16.00 1.28
C PRO A 97 11.80 16.27 0.79
N PHE A 98 11.89 16.75 -0.44
CA PHE A 98 13.13 17.28 -0.98
C PHE A 98 12.81 18.48 -1.86
N ALA A 99 13.84 19.16 -2.39
CA ALA A 99 13.64 20.44 -3.07
C ALA A 99 12.71 20.35 -4.28
N GLY A 100 12.65 19.21 -4.95
CA GLY A 100 11.84 19.05 -6.16
C GLY A 100 10.50 18.36 -5.92
N GLY A 101 10.19 17.96 -4.68
CA GLY A 101 8.95 17.22 -4.44
C GLY A 101 9.05 16.30 -3.24
N THR A 102 8.63 15.06 -3.41
CA THR A 102 8.57 14.08 -2.32
C THR A 102 9.19 12.76 -2.76
N ARG A 103 10.04 12.20 -1.91
CA ARG A 103 10.46 10.81 -2.07
C ARG A 103 9.47 9.93 -1.33
N LEU A 104 8.93 8.93 -2.03
CA LEU A 104 7.96 8.00 -1.49
C LEU A 104 8.57 6.61 -1.47
N GLU A 105 8.59 5.99 -0.29
CA GLU A 105 9.04 4.62 -0.13
C GLU A 105 7.88 3.73 0.25
N LEU A 106 7.77 2.59 -0.43
CA LEU A 106 6.82 1.53 -0.12
C LEU A 106 7.59 0.34 0.43
N ILE A 107 7.14 -0.19 1.56
CA ILE A 107 7.69 -1.40 2.15
C ILE A 107 6.51 -2.31 2.45
N HIS A 108 6.38 -3.40 1.69
CA HIS A 108 5.29 -4.37 1.85
C HIS A 108 5.92 -5.68 2.29
N THR A 109 5.69 -6.08 3.54
CA THR A 109 6.34 -7.24 4.15
C THR A 109 5.30 -8.28 4.57
N GLY A 110 5.79 -9.48 4.90
CA GLY A 110 4.91 -10.53 5.39
C GLY A 110 4.07 -11.20 4.31
N LEU A 111 4.47 -11.04 3.03
CA LEU A 111 3.76 -11.71 1.94
C LEU A 111 4.09 -13.20 1.93
N PRO A 112 3.12 -14.07 1.63
CA PRO A 112 3.41 -15.49 1.52
C PRO A 112 4.43 -15.76 0.44
N GLU A 113 5.24 -16.79 0.66
CA GLU A 113 6.28 -17.19 -0.28
C GLU A 113 6.20 -18.70 -0.47
N GLY A 114 6.83 -19.20 -1.53
CA GLY A 114 6.83 -20.61 -1.87
C GLY A 114 6.03 -20.87 -3.14
N ASP A 115 6.05 -22.11 -3.60
CA ASP A 115 5.47 -22.46 -4.90
C ASP A 115 3.98 -22.13 -4.98
N ALA A 116 3.25 -22.41 -3.92
CA ALA A 116 1.80 -22.19 -3.90
C ALA A 116 1.43 -20.71 -3.92
N ALA A 117 2.35 -19.83 -3.51
CA ALA A 117 2.10 -18.40 -3.43
C ALA A 117 2.75 -17.62 -4.57
N ALA A 118 3.45 -18.28 -5.48
CA ALA A 118 4.24 -17.60 -6.50
C ALA A 118 3.38 -16.68 -7.37
N ASP A 119 2.23 -17.15 -7.81
CA ASP A 119 1.36 -16.35 -8.68
C ASP A 119 0.86 -15.11 -7.97
N LEU A 120 0.51 -15.23 -6.69
CA LEU A 120 0.08 -14.09 -5.89
C LEU A 120 1.22 -13.08 -5.75
N LEU A 121 2.42 -13.56 -5.49
CA LEU A 121 3.57 -12.68 -5.30
C LEU A 121 3.91 -11.92 -6.58
N PHE A 122 3.89 -12.59 -7.74
CA PHE A 122 4.10 -11.94 -9.02
C PHE A 122 3.02 -10.90 -9.30
N ALA A 123 1.76 -11.23 -9.02
CA ALA A 123 0.66 -10.30 -9.24
C ALA A 123 0.77 -9.07 -8.34
N MET A 124 1.18 -9.26 -7.09
CA MET A 124 1.33 -8.17 -6.14
C MET A 124 2.47 -7.25 -6.56
N ASP A 125 3.58 -7.83 -6.98
CA ASP A 125 4.74 -7.08 -7.44
C ASP A 125 4.41 -6.21 -8.65
N ALA A 126 3.77 -6.79 -9.66
CA ALA A 126 3.35 -6.06 -10.85
C ALA A 126 2.28 -5.02 -10.53
N GLY A 127 1.36 -5.35 -9.62
CA GLY A 127 0.29 -4.42 -9.22
C GLY A 127 0.83 -3.16 -8.60
N TRP A 128 1.84 -3.27 -7.74
CA TRP A 128 2.44 -2.08 -7.14
C TRP A 128 3.09 -1.18 -8.18
N ASP A 129 3.77 -1.74 -9.17
CA ASP A 129 4.34 -0.93 -10.25
C ASP A 129 3.26 -0.17 -11.00
N GLU A 130 2.14 -0.81 -11.28
CA GLU A 130 1.04 -0.20 -12.00
C GLU A 130 0.39 0.91 -11.17
N HIS A 131 0.10 0.64 -9.91
CA HIS A 131 -0.55 1.63 -9.02
C HIS A 131 0.36 2.83 -8.78
N ILE A 132 1.62 2.58 -8.48
CA ILE A 132 2.58 3.67 -8.23
C ILE A 132 2.80 4.48 -9.51
N GLY A 133 2.77 3.83 -10.67
CA GLY A 133 2.85 4.54 -11.95
C GLY A 133 1.72 5.53 -12.13
N ARG A 134 0.50 5.15 -11.75
CA ARG A 134 -0.65 6.07 -11.81
C ARG A 134 -0.47 7.22 -10.82
N LEU A 135 0.01 6.93 -9.62
CA LEU A 135 0.25 7.98 -8.62
C LEU A 135 1.26 9.00 -9.13
N ARG A 136 2.35 8.53 -9.75
CA ARG A 136 3.34 9.43 -10.31
C ARG A 136 2.77 10.33 -11.40
N ALA A 137 1.86 9.81 -12.20
CA ALA A 137 1.23 10.59 -13.26
C ALA A 137 0.30 11.67 -12.71
N LEU A 138 -0.31 11.43 -11.54
CA LEU A 138 -1.22 12.38 -10.91
C LEU A 138 -0.47 13.43 -10.10
N ALA A 139 0.62 13.03 -9.46
CA ALA A 139 1.35 13.87 -8.51
C ALA A 139 2.44 14.69 -9.24
N VAL A 140 2.00 15.54 -10.13
CA VAL A 140 2.89 16.43 -10.91
C VAL A 140 2.54 17.88 -10.70
#